data_e00ccd5b3352a927c16adee5e68ef89e
#
_entry.id   e00ccd5b3352a927c16adee5e68ef89e
#
_cell.length_a   1.000
_cell.length_b   1.000
_cell.length_c   1.000
_cell.angle_alpha   90.00
_cell.angle_beta   90.00
_cell.angle_gamma   90.00
#
_symmetry.space_group_name_H-M   'P 1'
#
loop_
_entity.id
_entity.type
_entity.pdbx_description
1 polymer ?
#
loop_
_entity_poly.entity_id
_entity_poly.type
_entity_poly.pdbx_seq_one_letter_code
_entity_poly.pdbx_strand_id
1 'polypeptide(L)'
;PMTASEPEEGPAVASNVPLFSEMPAINATAVLRFAGTSLEQILASRELSLEVYPPERTTTIDMEGNTVPLAANFTAAYGLWLADAGFAGESLRTLFGRSEGITQPHIYLMQPYDPDKRIIFLLHGLASSPEAWVNLVNEVTGDQVLREKYQVWSVYYPTNAPVGLNRYTISRALNRTLAHFDPGGQAAASQDMVF
;
A
#
# COMPACT_ATOMS: atom_id res chain seq x y z
N PRO A 1 -23.93 -7.05 41.29
CA PRO A 1 -23.35 -6.46 40.12
C PRO A 1 -21.85 -6.71 40.16
N MET A 2 -21.40 -7.65 39.32
CA MET A 2 -19.97 -7.94 39.15
C MET A 2 -19.43 -6.95 38.12
N THR A 3 -18.60 -6.04 38.58
CA THR A 3 -17.78 -5.20 37.72
C THR A 3 -16.66 -6.08 37.17
N ALA A 4 -16.69 -6.33 35.86
CA ALA A 4 -15.57 -6.95 35.16
C ALA A 4 -14.43 -5.93 35.12
N SER A 5 -13.35 -6.20 35.83
CA SER A 5 -12.10 -5.49 35.71
C SER A 5 -11.50 -5.78 34.33
N GLU A 6 -11.13 -4.73 33.63
CA GLU A 6 -10.31 -4.85 32.39
C GLU A 6 -9.02 -5.62 32.72
N PRO A 7 -8.57 -6.52 31.85
CA PRO A 7 -7.30 -7.22 32.06
C PRO A 7 -6.15 -6.20 32.01
N GLU A 8 -5.36 -6.14 33.09
CA GLU A 8 -4.11 -5.37 33.14
C GLU A 8 -3.21 -5.79 31.95
N GLU A 9 -2.76 -4.79 31.18
CA GLU A 9 -1.76 -4.99 30.14
C GLU A 9 -0.47 -5.55 30.77
N GLY A 10 -0.20 -6.83 30.51
CA GLY A 10 1.11 -7.41 30.82
C GLY A 10 2.22 -6.63 30.08
N PRO A 11 3.46 -6.65 30.57
CA PRO A 11 4.55 -5.85 30.01
C PRO A 11 4.71 -6.19 28.53
N ALA A 12 4.31 -5.26 27.68
CA ALA A 12 4.53 -5.34 26.25
C ALA A 12 6.05 -5.27 26.01
N VAL A 13 6.62 -6.37 25.56
CA VAL A 13 7.93 -6.34 24.90
C VAL A 13 7.72 -5.44 23.68
N ALA A 14 8.16 -4.21 23.76
CA ALA A 14 8.13 -3.27 22.67
C ALA A 14 9.15 -3.76 21.63
N SER A 15 8.69 -4.58 20.68
CA SER A 15 9.48 -4.82 19.48
C SER A 15 9.51 -3.50 18.71
N ASN A 16 10.71 -2.96 18.45
CA ASN A 16 10.94 -1.76 17.65
C ASN A 16 10.64 -1.97 16.15
N VAL A 17 9.96 -3.05 15.79
CA VAL A 17 9.55 -3.32 14.41
C VAL A 17 8.31 -2.48 14.11
N PRO A 18 8.35 -1.61 13.10
CA PRO A 18 7.18 -0.87 12.66
C PRO A 18 6.03 -1.84 12.34
N LEU A 19 4.80 -1.51 12.76
CA LEU A 19 3.61 -2.31 12.46
C LEU A 19 3.10 -2.11 11.03
N PHE A 20 3.65 -1.15 10.33
CA PHE A 20 3.33 -0.84 8.94
C PHE A 20 4.56 -0.40 8.17
N SER A 21 4.48 -0.50 6.85
CA SER A 21 5.44 0.11 5.91
C SER A 21 4.71 0.56 4.65
N GLU A 22 5.26 1.58 4.02
CA GLU A 22 4.88 1.98 2.67
C GLU A 22 5.65 1.13 1.66
N MET A 23 5.17 1.09 0.40
CA MET A 23 5.89 0.41 -0.67
C MET A 23 7.29 1.01 -0.85
N PRO A 24 8.32 0.19 -1.03
CA PRO A 24 9.70 0.65 -1.22
C PRO A 24 9.91 1.39 -2.54
N ALA A 25 8.98 1.28 -3.47
CA ALA A 25 8.97 1.94 -4.75
C ALA A 25 7.60 2.58 -5.01
N ILE A 26 7.58 3.67 -5.75
CA ILE A 26 6.38 4.35 -6.21
C ILE A 26 6.27 4.23 -7.73
N ASN A 27 5.03 4.26 -8.24
CA ASN A 27 4.81 4.35 -9.67
C ASN A 27 5.16 5.76 -10.14
N ALA A 28 5.83 5.86 -11.28
CA ALA A 28 6.20 7.14 -11.87
C ALA A 28 6.15 7.05 -13.40
N THR A 29 5.69 8.11 -14.04
CA THR A 29 5.79 8.29 -15.48
C THR A 29 6.80 9.40 -15.76
N ALA A 30 7.82 9.07 -16.52
CA ALA A 30 8.87 10.00 -16.92
C ALA A 30 8.62 10.49 -18.37
N VAL A 31 8.65 11.80 -18.56
CA VAL A 31 8.50 12.44 -19.86
C VAL A 31 9.79 13.20 -20.18
N LEU A 32 10.39 12.89 -21.32
CA LEU A 32 11.54 13.61 -21.84
C LEU A 32 11.05 14.69 -22.81
N ARG A 33 11.48 15.94 -22.56
CA ARG A 33 11.20 17.07 -23.46
C ARG A 33 12.51 17.59 -24.02
N PHE A 34 12.54 17.77 -25.32
CA PHE A 34 13.66 18.34 -26.04
C PHE A 34 13.35 19.80 -26.39
N ALA A 35 14.33 20.67 -26.24
CA ALA A 35 14.18 22.06 -26.62
C ALA A 35 14.19 22.21 -28.15
N GLY A 36 13.18 22.89 -28.68
CA GLY A 36 13.02 23.17 -30.10
C GLY A 36 11.61 22.88 -30.61
N THR A 37 11.20 23.58 -31.67
CA THR A 37 9.88 23.44 -32.32
C THR A 37 9.96 22.73 -33.67
N SER A 38 11.17 22.40 -34.13
CA SER A 38 11.41 21.60 -35.34
C SER A 38 12.38 20.48 -35.05
N LEU A 39 12.35 19.42 -35.88
CA LEU A 39 13.29 18.30 -35.78
C LEU A 39 14.75 18.77 -35.84
N GLU A 40 15.05 19.75 -36.72
CA GLU A 40 16.40 20.31 -36.84
C GLU A 40 16.87 21.00 -35.59
N GLN A 41 16.00 21.79 -34.97
CA GLN A 41 16.27 22.46 -33.67
C GLN A 41 16.46 21.44 -32.54
N ILE A 42 15.60 20.42 -32.47
CA ILE A 42 15.70 19.34 -31.49
C ILE A 42 17.02 18.60 -31.62
N LEU A 43 17.42 18.23 -32.85
CA LEU A 43 18.69 17.53 -33.07
C LEU A 43 19.92 18.42 -32.82
N ALA A 44 19.81 19.72 -33.01
CA ALA A 44 20.87 20.68 -32.70
C ALA A 44 20.91 21.09 -31.21
N SER A 45 19.83 20.88 -30.48
CA SER A 45 19.73 21.22 -29.06
C SER A 45 20.59 20.32 -28.19
N ARG A 46 21.18 20.90 -27.15
CA ARG A 46 21.83 20.17 -26.03
C ARG A 46 21.02 20.26 -24.75
N GLU A 47 19.82 20.82 -24.84
CA GLU A 47 18.93 20.99 -23.69
C GLU A 47 17.86 19.91 -23.70
N LEU A 48 17.77 19.22 -22.57
CA LEU A 48 16.83 18.16 -22.28
C LEU A 48 16.24 18.41 -20.90
N SER A 49 14.93 18.36 -20.78
CA SER A 49 14.24 18.32 -19.48
C SER A 49 13.64 16.94 -19.25
N LEU A 50 13.76 16.44 -18.02
CA LEU A 50 13.11 15.24 -17.53
C LEU A 50 12.04 15.67 -16.51
N GLU A 51 10.79 15.39 -16.83
CA GLU A 51 9.67 15.62 -15.94
C GLU A 51 9.18 14.27 -15.40
N VAL A 52 8.93 14.19 -14.10
CA VAL A 52 8.47 12.96 -13.45
C VAL A 52 7.13 13.20 -12.77
N TYR A 53 6.13 12.40 -13.12
CA TYR A 53 4.77 12.54 -12.64
C TYR A 53 4.33 11.30 -11.88
N PRO A 54 3.74 11.48 -10.67
CA PRO A 54 3.06 10.39 -9.96
C PRO A 54 1.69 10.14 -10.61
N PRO A 55 1.46 8.97 -11.23
CA PRO A 55 0.22 8.71 -11.97
C PRO A 55 -1.02 8.62 -11.07
N GLU A 56 -0.83 8.42 -9.77
CA GLU A 56 -1.91 8.44 -8.78
C GLU A 56 -2.54 9.83 -8.62
N ARG A 57 -1.81 10.89 -8.98
CA ARG A 57 -2.23 12.31 -8.83
C ARG A 57 -2.33 13.07 -10.14
N THR A 58 -1.67 12.57 -11.19
CA THR A 58 -1.58 13.27 -12.48
C THR A 58 -2.08 12.34 -13.59
N THR A 59 -3.25 12.64 -14.14
CA THR A 59 -3.88 11.83 -15.20
C THR A 59 -3.63 12.38 -16.61
N THR A 60 -3.32 13.67 -16.70
CA THR A 60 -3.08 14.37 -17.98
C THR A 60 -1.93 15.34 -17.85
N ILE A 61 -1.24 15.61 -18.95
CA ILE A 61 -0.20 16.64 -19.05
C ILE A 61 -0.45 17.50 -20.29
N ASP A 62 0.07 18.74 -20.27
CA ASP A 62 0.10 19.56 -21.46
C ASP A 62 1.33 19.23 -22.33
N MET A 63 1.10 18.98 -23.60
CA MET A 63 2.13 18.83 -24.61
C MET A 63 1.85 19.78 -25.77
N GLU A 64 2.62 20.86 -25.84
CA GLU A 64 2.52 21.88 -26.91
C GLU A 64 1.10 22.47 -27.05
N GLY A 65 0.45 22.77 -25.93
CA GLY A 65 -0.91 23.31 -25.91
C GLY A 65 -2.03 22.27 -26.08
N ASN A 66 -1.66 20.98 -26.13
CA ASN A 66 -2.64 19.89 -26.14
C ASN A 66 -2.61 19.12 -24.84
N THR A 67 -3.78 18.95 -24.22
CA THR A 67 -3.92 18.06 -23.08
C THR A 67 -3.92 16.61 -23.51
N VAL A 68 -2.92 15.85 -23.10
CA VAL A 68 -2.78 14.44 -23.43
C VAL A 68 -2.87 13.58 -22.18
N PRO A 69 -3.49 12.38 -22.25
CA PRO A 69 -3.52 11.47 -21.11
C PRO A 69 -2.11 10.94 -20.81
N LEU A 70 -1.79 10.85 -19.53
CA LEU A 70 -0.52 10.32 -19.06
C LEU A 70 -0.58 8.79 -19.05
N ALA A 71 0.36 8.14 -19.74
CA ALA A 71 0.52 6.70 -19.61
C ALA A 71 0.96 6.33 -18.19
N ALA A 72 0.35 5.30 -17.62
CA ALA A 72 0.61 4.91 -16.25
C ALA A 72 0.70 3.39 -16.10
N ASN A 73 1.56 2.95 -15.20
CA ASN A 73 1.59 1.57 -14.71
C ASN A 73 1.39 1.61 -13.20
N PHE A 74 0.20 1.23 -12.72
CA PHE A 74 -0.16 1.27 -11.30
C PHE A 74 0.30 0.05 -10.52
N THR A 75 0.82 -0.97 -11.17
CA THR A 75 1.15 -2.27 -10.57
C THR A 75 2.64 -2.58 -10.54
N ALA A 76 3.47 -1.78 -11.19
CA ALA A 76 4.90 -2.05 -11.27
C ALA A 76 5.58 -2.04 -9.90
N ALA A 77 5.30 -1.03 -9.07
CA ALA A 77 5.86 -0.93 -7.72
C ALA A 77 5.40 -2.08 -6.82
N TYR A 78 4.11 -2.42 -6.88
CA TYR A 78 3.53 -3.53 -6.14
C TYR A 78 4.10 -4.89 -6.60
N GLY A 79 4.23 -5.10 -7.90
CA GLY A 79 4.82 -6.33 -8.46
C GLY A 79 6.28 -6.51 -8.07
N LEU A 80 7.06 -5.44 -8.08
CA LEU A 80 8.46 -5.46 -7.63
C LEU A 80 8.55 -5.84 -6.14
N TRP A 81 7.75 -5.21 -5.30
CA TRP A 81 7.69 -5.52 -3.88
C TRP A 81 7.32 -6.98 -3.61
N LEU A 82 6.30 -7.53 -4.31
CA LEU A 82 5.92 -8.94 -4.16
C LEU A 82 7.03 -9.89 -4.59
N ALA A 83 7.72 -9.59 -5.68
CA ALA A 83 8.82 -10.41 -6.17
C ALA A 83 9.97 -10.50 -5.16
N ASP A 84 10.25 -9.40 -4.45
CA ASP A 84 11.34 -9.33 -3.48
C ASP A 84 10.94 -9.87 -2.10
N ALA A 85 9.66 -9.81 -1.73
CA ALA A 85 9.20 -10.10 -0.38
C ALA A 85 9.16 -11.62 -0.04
N GLY A 86 9.01 -12.50 -1.03
CA GLY A 86 9.03 -13.95 -0.82
C GLY A 86 7.89 -14.52 0.04
N PHE A 87 6.76 -13.84 0.16
CA PHE A 87 5.66 -14.16 1.07
C PHE A 87 5.08 -15.57 0.91
N ALA A 88 4.96 -16.07 -0.32
CA ALA A 88 4.43 -17.42 -0.56
C ALA A 88 5.26 -18.51 0.14
N GLY A 89 6.59 -18.38 0.08
CA GLY A 89 7.51 -19.30 0.76
C GLY A 89 7.38 -19.22 2.28
N GLU A 90 7.23 -18.02 2.85
CA GLU A 90 7.08 -17.81 4.28
C GLU A 90 5.72 -18.29 4.80
N SER A 91 4.65 -18.06 4.07
CA SER A 91 3.31 -18.55 4.42
C SER A 91 3.25 -20.05 4.53
N LEU A 92 3.87 -20.77 3.59
CA LEU A 92 3.98 -22.24 3.65
C LEU A 92 4.86 -22.71 4.82
N ARG A 93 5.99 -22.06 5.08
CA ARG A 93 6.85 -22.39 6.23
C ARG A 93 6.13 -22.20 7.55
N THR A 94 5.38 -21.09 7.68
CA THR A 94 4.59 -20.79 8.88
C THR A 94 3.53 -21.86 9.13
N LEU A 95 2.85 -22.34 8.08
CA LEU A 95 1.85 -23.40 8.19
C LEU A 95 2.45 -24.71 8.74
N PHE A 96 3.66 -25.05 8.30
CA PHE A 96 4.35 -26.28 8.75
C PHE A 96 5.15 -26.10 10.06
N GLY A 97 5.06 -24.97 10.72
CA GLY A 97 5.73 -24.70 12.00
C GLY A 97 7.27 -24.70 11.91
N ARG A 98 7.84 -24.52 10.72
CA ARG A 98 9.29 -24.66 10.46
C ARG A 98 10.06 -23.34 10.42
N SER A 99 9.44 -22.23 10.71
CA SER A 99 10.14 -20.95 10.69
C SER A 99 9.84 -20.12 11.93
N GLU A 100 10.79 -19.34 12.34
CA GLU A 100 10.60 -18.16 13.16
C GLU A 100 9.79 -17.09 12.37
N GLY A 101 8.71 -17.52 11.68
CA GLY A 101 7.89 -16.73 10.78
C GLY A 101 7.34 -15.49 11.43
N ILE A 102 6.57 -14.74 10.68
CA ILE A 102 5.89 -13.55 11.15
C ILE A 102 5.17 -13.85 12.46
N THR A 103 5.63 -13.23 13.52
CA THR A 103 5.05 -13.36 14.86
C THR A 103 3.99 -12.32 15.15
N GLN A 104 3.95 -11.25 14.35
CA GLN A 104 3.03 -10.12 14.51
C GLN A 104 2.48 -9.69 13.14
N PRO A 105 1.23 -9.18 13.08
CA PRO A 105 0.69 -8.58 11.87
C PRO A 105 1.51 -7.38 11.43
N HIS A 106 1.71 -7.25 10.12
CA HIS A 106 2.32 -6.10 9.48
C HIS A 106 1.43 -5.58 8.36
N ILE A 107 1.20 -4.27 8.34
CA ILE A 107 0.34 -3.61 7.36
C ILE A 107 1.21 -2.97 6.28
N TYR A 108 0.89 -3.24 5.03
CA TYR A 108 1.54 -2.67 3.87
C TYR A 108 0.61 -1.69 3.17
N LEU A 109 1.03 -0.44 3.07
CA LEU A 109 0.34 0.58 2.30
C LEU A 109 0.77 0.45 0.83
N MET A 110 -0.17 0.11 -0.07
CA MET A 110 0.11 -0.12 -1.49
C MET A 110 0.43 1.18 -2.25
N GLN A 111 0.11 2.32 -1.68
CA GLN A 111 0.43 3.67 -2.13
C GLN A 111 0.67 4.58 -0.92
N PRO A 112 1.24 5.77 -1.09
CA PRO A 112 1.37 6.75 -0.01
C PRO A 112 0.01 7.06 0.62
N TYR A 113 0.01 7.23 1.95
CA TYR A 113 -1.21 7.55 2.69
C TYR A 113 -1.88 8.83 2.16
N ASP A 114 -3.20 8.75 2.01
CA ASP A 114 -4.04 9.86 1.59
C ASP A 114 -5.24 9.98 2.56
N PRO A 115 -5.37 11.06 3.34
CA PRO A 115 -6.44 11.21 4.33
C PRO A 115 -7.84 11.30 3.71
N ASP A 116 -7.94 11.72 2.45
CA ASP A 116 -9.20 11.91 1.76
C ASP A 116 -9.74 10.65 1.08
N LYS A 117 -8.91 9.58 1.02
CA LYS A 117 -9.29 8.31 0.42
C LYS A 117 -9.68 7.28 1.48
N ARG A 118 -10.77 6.57 1.22
CA ARG A 118 -11.21 5.43 2.02
C ARG A 118 -10.24 4.27 1.91
N ILE A 119 -10.09 3.49 2.95
CA ILE A 119 -9.22 2.32 2.96
C ILE A 119 -9.98 1.08 2.52
N ILE A 120 -9.43 0.34 1.55
CA ILE A 120 -9.74 -1.07 1.32
C ILE A 120 -8.69 -1.88 2.05
N PHE A 121 -9.10 -2.58 3.12
CA PHE A 121 -8.22 -3.34 3.99
C PHE A 121 -8.27 -4.83 3.64
N LEU A 122 -7.20 -5.36 3.06
CA LEU A 122 -7.14 -6.71 2.51
C LEU A 122 -6.57 -7.71 3.51
N LEU A 123 -7.38 -8.72 3.84
CA LEU A 123 -7.05 -9.83 4.74
C LEU A 123 -6.94 -11.12 3.93
N HIS A 124 -5.76 -11.74 3.91
CA HIS A 124 -5.59 -13.03 3.23
C HIS A 124 -6.06 -14.22 4.09
N GLY A 125 -6.31 -15.36 3.45
CA GLY A 125 -6.79 -16.57 4.11
C GLY A 125 -5.68 -17.45 4.71
N LEU A 126 -6.08 -18.61 5.23
CA LEU A 126 -5.17 -19.63 5.77
C LEU A 126 -4.19 -20.12 4.69
N ALA A 127 -2.91 -20.22 5.04
CA ALA A 127 -1.82 -20.60 4.15
C ALA A 127 -1.73 -19.75 2.87
N SER A 128 -2.19 -18.51 2.94
CA SER A 128 -2.17 -17.52 1.87
C SER A 128 -1.28 -16.33 2.25
N SER A 129 -1.16 -15.39 1.36
CA SER A 129 -0.27 -14.23 1.47
C SER A 129 -0.88 -13.02 0.72
N PRO A 130 -0.29 -11.83 0.84
CA PRO A 130 -0.74 -10.65 0.10
C PRO A 130 -0.84 -10.83 -1.41
N GLU A 131 -0.10 -11.76 -2.01
CA GLU A 131 -0.15 -12.06 -3.45
C GLU A 131 -1.54 -12.51 -3.93
N ALA A 132 -2.37 -13.07 -3.02
CA ALA A 132 -3.74 -13.47 -3.36
C ALA A 132 -4.60 -12.29 -3.85
N TRP A 133 -4.22 -11.07 -3.53
CA TRP A 133 -4.97 -9.87 -3.84
C TRP A 133 -4.49 -9.11 -5.07
N VAL A 134 -3.46 -9.61 -5.78
CA VAL A 134 -2.82 -8.89 -6.90
C VAL A 134 -3.83 -8.42 -7.95
N ASN A 135 -4.78 -9.28 -8.34
CA ASN A 135 -5.78 -8.92 -9.35
C ASN A 135 -6.73 -7.82 -8.84
N LEU A 136 -7.18 -7.93 -7.58
CA LEU A 136 -8.05 -6.92 -6.98
C LEU A 136 -7.32 -5.56 -6.85
N VAL A 137 -6.07 -5.57 -6.42
CA VAL A 137 -5.25 -4.34 -6.34
C VAL A 137 -5.09 -3.72 -7.73
N ASN A 138 -4.84 -4.53 -8.77
CA ASN A 138 -4.75 -4.07 -10.15
C ASN A 138 -6.04 -3.40 -10.62
N GLU A 139 -7.20 -4.01 -10.36
CA GLU A 139 -8.49 -3.46 -10.73
C GLU A 139 -8.77 -2.13 -10.01
N VAL A 140 -8.55 -2.09 -8.69
CA VAL A 140 -8.80 -0.88 -7.89
C VAL A 140 -7.88 0.27 -8.31
N THR A 141 -6.59 -0.01 -8.53
CA THR A 141 -5.63 1.05 -8.89
C THR A 141 -5.69 1.41 -10.37
N GLY A 142 -6.11 0.48 -11.25
CA GLY A 142 -6.29 0.70 -12.68
C GLY A 142 -7.55 1.51 -13.02
N ASP A 143 -8.63 1.36 -12.24
CA ASP A 143 -9.87 2.11 -12.43
C ASP A 143 -9.74 3.52 -11.86
N GLN A 144 -10.02 4.55 -12.66
CA GLN A 144 -9.86 5.94 -12.27
C GLN A 144 -10.79 6.31 -11.10
N VAL A 145 -12.05 5.87 -11.14
CA VAL A 145 -13.05 6.23 -10.12
C VAL A 145 -12.72 5.58 -8.77
N LEU A 146 -12.27 4.32 -8.80
CA LEU A 146 -11.84 3.61 -7.58
C LEU A 146 -10.56 4.20 -7.03
N ARG A 147 -9.56 4.44 -7.87
CA ARG A 147 -8.27 5.03 -7.48
C ARG A 147 -8.40 6.42 -6.85
N GLU A 148 -9.35 7.24 -7.33
CA GLU A 148 -9.60 8.57 -6.77
C GLU A 148 -10.24 8.52 -5.38
N LYS A 149 -10.99 7.46 -5.06
CA LYS A 149 -11.79 7.34 -3.82
C LYS A 149 -11.17 6.41 -2.78
N TYR A 150 -10.32 5.48 -3.20
CA TYR A 150 -9.82 4.42 -2.35
C TYR A 150 -8.29 4.34 -2.36
N GLN A 151 -7.76 3.92 -1.23
CA GLN A 151 -6.40 3.46 -1.06
C GLN A 151 -6.41 2.03 -0.54
N VAL A 152 -5.41 1.23 -0.92
CA VAL A 152 -5.36 -0.19 -0.58
C VAL A 152 -4.30 -0.44 0.47
N TRP A 153 -4.70 -1.07 1.57
CA TRP A 153 -3.82 -1.57 2.61
C TRP A 153 -3.93 -3.09 2.69
N SER A 154 -2.82 -3.78 2.70
CA SER A 154 -2.78 -5.24 2.83
C SER A 154 -2.12 -5.62 4.14
N VAL A 155 -2.66 -6.60 4.85
CA VAL A 155 -2.04 -7.12 6.06
C VAL A 155 -1.46 -8.50 5.81
N TYR A 156 -0.23 -8.69 6.27
CA TYR A 156 0.37 -10.01 6.40
C TYR A 156 0.41 -10.41 7.88
N TYR A 157 -0.14 -11.58 8.21
CA TYR A 157 -0.29 -12.04 9.58
C TYR A 157 -0.12 -13.56 9.69
N PRO A 158 0.24 -14.10 10.87
CA PRO A 158 0.41 -15.53 11.08
C PRO A 158 -0.94 -16.25 11.06
N THR A 159 -1.23 -16.95 9.96
CA THR A 159 -2.53 -17.60 9.75
C THR A 159 -2.73 -18.87 10.56
N ASN A 160 -1.68 -19.42 11.20
CA ASN A 160 -1.73 -20.57 12.08
C ASN A 160 -2.08 -20.22 13.54
N ALA A 161 -2.18 -18.94 13.88
CA ALA A 161 -2.59 -18.52 15.22
C ALA A 161 -4.11 -18.63 15.39
N PRO A 162 -4.62 -18.77 16.63
CA PRO A 162 -6.05 -18.78 16.89
C PRO A 162 -6.75 -17.55 16.34
N VAL A 163 -7.95 -17.73 15.75
CA VAL A 163 -8.72 -16.65 15.09
C VAL A 163 -8.95 -15.46 16.02
N GLY A 164 -9.26 -15.71 17.31
CA GLY A 164 -9.46 -14.63 18.30
C GLY A 164 -8.19 -13.82 18.56
N LEU A 165 -7.02 -14.46 18.57
CA LEU A 165 -5.73 -13.79 18.71
C LEU A 165 -5.41 -12.98 17.45
N ASN A 166 -5.61 -13.54 16.26
CA ASN A 166 -5.42 -12.82 15.00
C ASN A 166 -6.32 -11.59 14.92
N ARG A 167 -7.61 -11.73 15.27
CA ARG A 167 -8.52 -10.57 15.34
C ARG A 167 -7.97 -9.47 16.23
N TYR A 168 -7.55 -9.81 17.45
CA TYR A 168 -7.03 -8.84 18.42
C TYR A 168 -5.77 -8.14 17.90
N THR A 169 -4.79 -8.92 17.43
CA THR A 169 -3.49 -8.38 16.99
C THR A 169 -3.61 -7.56 15.71
N ILE A 170 -4.44 -7.98 14.74
CA ILE A 170 -4.72 -7.23 13.50
C ILE A 170 -5.44 -5.92 13.83
N SER A 171 -6.50 -5.96 14.66
CA SER A 171 -7.22 -4.74 15.06
C SER A 171 -6.30 -3.76 15.79
N ARG A 172 -5.42 -4.26 16.66
CA ARG A 172 -4.43 -3.43 17.33
C ARG A 172 -3.43 -2.80 16.37
N ALA A 173 -2.92 -3.57 15.40
CA ALA A 173 -2.02 -3.06 14.36
C ALA A 173 -2.70 -1.97 13.52
N LEU A 174 -3.93 -2.21 13.08
CA LEU A 174 -4.72 -1.25 12.30
C LEU A 174 -4.95 0.05 13.08
N ASN A 175 -5.44 -0.04 14.33
CA ASN A 175 -5.70 1.13 15.15
C ASN A 175 -4.44 1.97 15.41
N ARG A 176 -3.29 1.32 15.64
CA ARG A 176 -2.01 2.02 15.83
C ARG A 176 -1.52 2.67 14.55
N THR A 177 -1.71 2.02 13.41
CA THR A 177 -1.35 2.59 12.10
C THR A 177 -2.23 3.81 11.78
N LEU A 178 -3.54 3.70 11.99
CA LEU A 178 -4.47 4.84 11.83
C LEU A 178 -4.11 6.00 12.75
N ALA A 179 -3.87 5.73 14.04
CA ALA A 179 -3.47 6.76 15.00
C ALA A 179 -2.13 7.45 14.67
N HIS A 180 -1.26 6.79 13.91
CA HIS A 180 -0.03 7.40 13.41
C HIS A 180 -0.32 8.46 12.33
N PHE A 181 -1.19 8.14 11.37
CA PHE A 181 -1.49 9.02 10.24
C PHE A 181 -2.60 10.03 10.55
N ASP A 182 -3.57 9.65 11.36
CA ASP A 182 -4.75 10.46 11.72
C ASP A 182 -5.04 10.33 13.23
N PRO A 183 -4.26 11.01 14.08
CA PRO A 183 -4.46 10.96 15.54
C PRO A 183 -5.83 11.46 15.98
N GLY A 184 -6.49 12.30 15.19
CA GLY A 184 -7.82 12.85 15.47
C GLY A 184 -8.97 11.94 15.02
N GLY A 185 -8.71 10.93 14.19
CA GLY A 185 -9.72 10.01 13.64
C GLY A 185 -10.77 10.71 12.77
N GLN A 186 -10.42 11.81 12.10
CA GLN A 186 -11.36 12.63 11.33
C GLN A 186 -11.25 12.42 9.82
N ALA A 187 -10.18 11.79 9.36
CA ALA A 187 -9.95 11.54 7.94
C ALA A 187 -10.95 10.50 7.39
N ALA A 188 -11.29 10.59 6.12
CA ALA A 188 -12.11 9.59 5.44
C ALA A 188 -11.49 8.18 5.54
N ALA A 189 -10.17 8.12 5.51
CA ALA A 189 -9.39 6.90 5.73
C ALA A 189 -9.69 6.20 7.07
N SER A 190 -9.96 6.96 8.14
CA SER A 190 -10.24 6.42 9.48
C SER A 190 -11.70 6.08 9.72
N GLN A 191 -12.63 6.74 9.00
CA GLN A 191 -14.07 6.62 9.24
C GLN A 191 -14.77 5.61 8.34
N ASP A 192 -14.30 5.46 7.11
CA ASP A 192 -14.93 4.64 6.08
C ASP A 192 -13.94 3.61 5.51
N MET A 193 -13.98 2.40 6.05
CA MET A 193 -13.15 1.29 5.58
C MET A 193 -13.99 0.15 5.01
N VAL A 194 -13.44 -0.52 4.00
CA VAL A 194 -13.97 -1.75 3.40
C VAL A 194 -13.02 -2.90 3.77
N PHE A 195 -13.61 -4.02 4.21
CA PHE A 195 -12.88 -5.24 4.58
C PHE A 195 -13.22 -6.39 3.65
#